data_da013f9bc78a19ab796a0d2c381f1ee9
#
_entry.id   da013f9bc78a19ab796a0d2c381f1ee9
#
_cell.length_a   1.000
_cell.length_b   1.000
_cell.length_c   1.000
_cell.angle_alpha   90.00
_cell.angle_beta   90.00
_cell.angle_gamma   90.00
#
_symmetry.space_group_name_H-M   'P 1'
#
loop_
_entity.id
_entity.type
_entity.pdbx_description
1 polymer ?
#
loop_
_entity_poly.entity_id
_entity_poly.type
_entity_poly.pdbx_seq_one_letter_code
_entity_poly.pdbx_strand_id
1 'polypeptide(L)'
;MLVYQKPKMIYSSMDFKYLIVVFLFSLILSAQKKQTEEDLGTQEVTVVKSYRPNLKNFFKISSTPDLADSLIQEKQKVNYTFKSVPVISTFIPNKATPLKLNRKEANLFHNSYISGGVGSQSEMLMNFSSMVSLDRYQSAGLSFRYNSLGGIPGTIMESTEKRLTLNMLHQYKERNMRVDSDFRFDSQRHNFYGLKDLKWENIPSFRPSVVNPLQRINYLSLRSKWLLYDNVFSKLNFNTHITTDYFDSTEYIIKIDALFRIPLFGNYLELIPDFELINSNFNRDYYNDEPLAFKNALTKLQTQFLNVGRRLNFRAGVNGFILSNSQSKIKLFPIAQLTYRSSNGKIVPFFNIKGGYKLNSFTSLSLKNPYVAPSLDIQPTEVDQEFNLGFDAYPSSGLSFKMVAIYCRFINYPMFLRFPYDNFNNDVSFRLGNSYGVIYDATEKKGVRTSISINLSEFNRVSLVTSYFDYKRHNNEPVWNTPALTIDINGNFKLGKKIFFQFSGNYISSRHVADHIITSYDLSEKSTLLNDKLGSMFSTSLSVTWKINSEWDLFYRNNIFFGNVTSRWAYYQNQTQLNLLGIRHKFDINL
;
A
#
# COMPACT_ATOMS: atom_id res chain seq x y z
N MET A 1 27.15 -55.66 15.68
CA MET A 1 26.06 -55.41 14.74
C MET A 1 24.87 -54.88 15.54
N LEU A 2 24.85 -53.61 15.83
CA LEU A 2 23.81 -52.94 16.64
C LEU A 2 23.08 -51.96 15.70
N VAL A 3 21.82 -52.29 15.40
CA VAL A 3 20.93 -51.52 14.56
C VAL A 3 20.38 -50.35 15.38
N TYR A 4 20.75 -49.13 14.99
CA TYR A 4 20.22 -47.91 15.59
C TYR A 4 18.89 -47.57 14.91
N GLN A 5 17.76 -47.80 15.55
CA GLN A 5 16.44 -47.34 15.14
C GLN A 5 16.29 -45.86 15.49
N LYS A 6 16.10 -45.04 14.47
CA LYS A 6 15.67 -43.62 14.60
C LYS A 6 14.23 -43.57 15.09
N PRO A 7 13.87 -42.73 16.07
CA PRO A 7 12.49 -42.53 16.45
C PRO A 7 11.75 -41.77 15.36
N LYS A 8 10.64 -42.32 14.84
CA LYS A 8 9.67 -41.62 14.00
C LYS A 8 8.95 -40.58 14.85
N MET A 9 9.26 -39.31 14.67
CA MET A 9 8.40 -38.23 15.15
C MET A 9 7.12 -38.22 14.31
N ILE A 10 6.02 -38.58 14.95
CA ILE A 10 4.66 -38.44 14.41
C ILE A 10 4.29 -36.96 14.56
N TYR A 11 4.53 -36.16 13.54
CA TYR A 11 3.87 -34.85 13.42
C TYR A 11 2.44 -35.09 12.97
N SER A 12 1.51 -35.09 13.93
CA SER A 12 0.09 -34.87 13.64
C SER A 12 -0.05 -33.54 12.93
N SER A 13 -0.44 -33.55 11.67
CA SER A 13 -0.81 -32.36 10.91
C SER A 13 -2.08 -31.79 11.52
N MET A 14 -1.92 -30.90 12.48
CA MET A 14 -3.05 -30.11 12.96
C MET A 14 -3.52 -29.24 11.79
N ASP A 15 -4.69 -29.54 11.24
CA ASP A 15 -5.27 -28.80 10.13
C ASP A 15 -5.36 -27.30 10.48
N PHE A 16 -4.73 -26.48 9.67
CA PHE A 16 -4.69 -25.01 9.80
C PHE A 16 -6.08 -24.39 9.96
N LYS A 17 -7.14 -25.09 9.54
CA LYS A 17 -8.55 -24.74 9.73
C LYS A 17 -8.92 -24.58 11.20
N TYR A 18 -8.42 -25.43 12.08
CA TYR A 18 -8.72 -25.37 13.50
C TYR A 18 -7.99 -24.24 14.23
N LEU A 19 -6.83 -23.84 13.75
CA LEU A 19 -6.05 -22.75 14.35
C LEU A 19 -6.73 -21.38 14.10
N ILE A 20 -7.32 -21.19 12.92
CA ILE A 20 -8.11 -19.99 12.59
C ILE A 20 -9.39 -19.94 13.43
N VAL A 21 -10.07 -21.07 13.59
CA VAL A 21 -11.31 -21.15 14.40
C VAL A 21 -10.99 -20.89 15.88
N VAL A 22 -9.92 -21.44 16.43
CA VAL A 22 -9.50 -21.21 17.83
C VAL A 22 -9.10 -19.74 18.03
N PHE A 23 -8.41 -19.13 17.08
CA PHE A 23 -8.03 -17.72 17.17
C PHE A 23 -9.25 -16.77 17.09
N LEU A 24 -10.20 -17.06 16.21
CA LEU A 24 -11.46 -16.31 16.13
C LEU A 24 -12.34 -16.51 17.37
N PHE A 25 -12.35 -17.73 17.95
CA PHE A 25 -13.12 -18.03 19.16
C PHE A 25 -12.52 -17.37 20.41
N SER A 26 -11.18 -17.24 20.49
CA SER A 26 -10.52 -16.52 21.59
C SER A 26 -10.81 -15.02 21.57
N LEU A 27 -11.00 -14.42 20.39
CA LEU A 27 -11.40 -13.01 20.26
C LEU A 27 -12.85 -12.77 20.69
N ILE A 28 -13.75 -13.75 20.52
CA ILE A 28 -15.16 -13.66 20.95
C ILE A 28 -15.28 -13.83 22.48
N LEU A 29 -14.48 -14.71 23.08
CA LEU A 29 -14.50 -14.93 24.54
C LEU A 29 -13.95 -13.74 25.35
N SER A 30 -13.09 -12.92 24.77
CA SER A 30 -12.56 -11.72 25.42
C SER A 30 -13.54 -10.52 25.41
N ALA A 31 -14.65 -10.62 24.69
CA ALA A 31 -15.66 -9.56 24.57
C ALA A 31 -16.77 -9.64 25.65
N GLN A 32 -16.83 -10.71 26.45
CA GLN A 32 -17.75 -10.81 27.55
C GLN A 32 -17.20 -10.12 28.81
N LYS A 33 -17.31 -8.79 28.83
CA LYS A 33 -17.10 -8.01 30.05
C LYS A 33 -18.31 -8.20 30.96
N LYS A 34 -18.08 -8.79 32.13
CA LYS A 34 -19.03 -8.90 33.22
C LYS A 34 -19.59 -7.49 33.51
N GLN A 35 -20.90 -7.28 33.30
CA GLN A 35 -21.60 -6.10 33.80
C GLN A 35 -21.59 -6.19 35.30
N THR A 36 -20.82 -5.36 35.96
CA THR A 36 -21.05 -4.99 37.36
C THR A 36 -22.29 -4.07 37.34
N GLU A 37 -23.35 -4.45 38.02
CA GLU A 37 -24.45 -3.54 38.32
C GLU A 37 -23.90 -2.39 39.17
N GLU A 38 -23.69 -1.24 38.52
CA GLU A 38 -23.55 0.02 39.25
C GLU A 38 -24.93 0.59 39.50
N ASP A 39 -25.20 0.84 40.78
CA ASP A 39 -26.37 1.50 41.33
C ASP A 39 -26.65 2.79 40.51
N LEU A 40 -27.79 2.79 39.83
CA LEU A 40 -28.27 3.92 39.05
C LEU A 40 -28.77 5.01 40.00
N GLY A 41 -27.87 5.84 40.46
CA GLY A 41 -28.26 7.11 41.09
C GLY A 41 -29.18 7.88 40.16
N THR A 42 -30.33 8.32 40.70
CA THR A 42 -31.34 9.11 40.03
C THR A 42 -30.68 10.31 39.31
N GLN A 43 -30.55 10.23 37.99
CA GLN A 43 -30.21 11.39 37.17
C GLN A 43 -31.50 12.11 36.78
N GLU A 44 -31.64 13.33 37.32
CA GLU A 44 -32.67 14.26 36.90
C GLU A 44 -32.37 14.75 35.48
N VAL A 45 -33.07 14.21 34.49
CA VAL A 45 -32.95 14.62 33.10
C VAL A 45 -33.90 15.80 32.87
N THR A 46 -33.34 17.00 32.86
CA THR A 46 -34.07 18.20 32.41
C THR A 46 -34.20 18.14 30.88
N VAL A 47 -35.34 17.71 30.41
CA VAL A 47 -35.68 17.73 28.99
C VAL A 47 -36.03 19.16 28.59
N VAL A 48 -35.08 19.90 28.05
CA VAL A 48 -35.35 21.19 27.40
C VAL A 48 -35.97 20.91 26.04
N LYS A 49 -37.31 20.98 25.97
CA LYS A 49 -38.03 20.90 24.71
C LYS A 49 -37.79 22.21 23.94
N SER A 50 -37.08 22.19 22.85
CA SER A 50 -36.92 23.37 22.01
C SER A 50 -38.28 23.81 21.48
N TYR A 51 -38.77 24.95 21.97
CA TYR A 51 -40.00 25.57 21.50
C TYR A 51 -39.76 26.10 20.08
N ARG A 52 -40.39 25.49 19.08
CA ARG A 52 -40.51 26.03 17.72
C ARG A 52 -41.84 26.71 17.59
N PRO A 53 -41.90 28.05 17.53
CA PRO A 53 -43.16 28.73 17.30
C PRO A 53 -43.71 28.39 15.92
N ASN A 54 -44.94 27.91 15.88
CA ASN A 54 -45.64 27.58 14.64
C ASN A 54 -46.44 28.80 14.19
N LEU A 55 -45.96 29.51 13.17
CA LEU A 55 -46.55 30.76 12.66
C LEU A 55 -47.83 30.54 11.81
N LYS A 56 -48.48 29.38 11.85
CA LYS A 56 -49.57 29.05 10.96
C LYS A 56 -50.96 29.64 11.29
N ASN A 57 -51.13 30.31 12.45
CA ASN A 57 -52.46 30.77 12.88
C ASN A 57 -52.52 32.24 13.32
N PHE A 58 -51.75 33.12 12.72
CA PHE A 58 -51.95 34.55 12.93
C PHE A 58 -52.79 35.16 11.82
N PHE A 59 -54.09 35.37 12.12
CA PHE A 59 -54.95 36.22 11.34
C PHE A 59 -54.71 37.68 11.79
N LYS A 60 -54.42 38.56 10.83
CA LYS A 60 -54.37 40.01 11.09
C LYS A 60 -55.78 40.49 11.33
N ILE A 61 -56.17 40.79 12.58
CA ILE A 61 -57.42 41.47 12.93
C ILE A 61 -57.23 42.92 12.55
N SER A 62 -57.84 43.34 11.46
CA SER A 62 -57.97 44.73 11.08
C SER A 62 -59.28 45.26 11.65
N SER A 63 -59.26 45.75 12.88
CA SER A 63 -60.30 46.62 13.38
C SER A 63 -59.85 48.05 13.19
N THR A 64 -60.61 48.81 12.41
CA THR A 64 -60.45 50.27 12.41
C THR A 64 -60.93 50.80 13.76
N PRO A 65 -60.09 51.61 14.47
CA PRO A 65 -60.61 52.23 15.68
C PRO A 65 -61.68 53.23 15.34
N ASP A 66 -62.85 53.10 15.99
CA ASP A 66 -63.94 54.07 15.92
C ASP A 66 -63.48 55.33 16.68
N LEU A 67 -63.24 56.40 15.96
CA LEU A 67 -62.92 57.69 16.49
C LEU A 67 -64.20 58.43 16.86
N ALA A 68 -64.79 58.05 17.95
CA ALA A 68 -65.85 58.84 18.56
C ALA A 68 -65.47 59.11 20.01
N ASP A 69 -65.32 60.39 20.21
CA ASP A 69 -65.44 61.13 21.46
C ASP A 69 -64.18 61.66 22.07
N SER A 70 -63.97 62.96 21.76
CA SER A 70 -63.05 63.84 22.40
C SER A 70 -63.60 64.28 23.79
N LEU A 71 -63.25 63.54 24.82
CA LEU A 71 -63.28 64.09 26.15
C LEU A 71 -61.86 64.33 26.60
N ILE A 72 -61.52 65.63 26.67
CA ILE A 72 -60.25 66.12 27.23
C ILE A 72 -60.25 65.76 28.72
N GLN A 73 -59.67 64.64 29.10
CA GLN A 73 -59.32 64.36 30.49
C GLN A 73 -58.00 65.07 30.82
N GLU A 74 -58.06 66.03 31.73
CA GLU A 74 -56.88 66.62 32.31
C GLU A 74 -55.98 65.57 32.88
N LYS A 75 -54.73 65.57 32.45
CA LYS A 75 -53.69 64.65 33.00
C LYS A 75 -53.45 64.99 34.46
N GLN A 76 -53.93 64.14 35.36
CA GLN A 76 -53.55 64.19 36.76
C GLN A 76 -52.04 63.91 36.86
N LYS A 77 -51.29 64.86 37.43
CA LYS A 77 -49.88 64.67 37.79
C LYS A 77 -49.80 63.68 38.94
N VAL A 78 -49.43 62.44 38.64
CA VAL A 78 -49.12 61.45 39.66
C VAL A 78 -47.69 61.67 40.14
N ASN A 79 -47.52 62.13 41.37
CA ASN A 79 -46.21 62.24 41.99
C ASN A 79 -45.80 60.86 42.52
N TYR A 80 -44.80 60.26 41.90
CA TYR A 80 -44.23 59.01 42.39
C TYR A 80 -43.17 59.35 43.44
N THR A 81 -43.39 58.96 44.67
CA THR A 81 -42.37 58.95 45.70
C THR A 81 -41.72 57.58 45.77
N PHE A 82 -40.50 57.48 45.26
CA PHE A 82 -39.74 56.26 45.38
C PHE A 82 -39.16 56.15 46.79
N LYS A 83 -39.71 55.23 47.60
CA LYS A 83 -39.03 54.83 48.86
C LYS A 83 -37.96 53.82 48.48
N SER A 84 -36.70 54.23 48.48
CA SER A 84 -35.59 53.31 48.40
C SER A 84 -35.54 52.46 49.67
N VAL A 85 -35.96 51.22 49.58
CA VAL A 85 -35.73 50.24 50.66
C VAL A 85 -34.40 49.58 50.35
N PRO A 86 -33.36 49.72 51.20
CA PRO A 86 -32.12 49.00 50.98
C PRO A 86 -32.40 47.50 51.15
N VAL A 87 -32.51 46.77 50.05
CA VAL A 87 -32.59 45.31 50.08
C VAL A 87 -31.13 44.84 50.25
N ILE A 88 -30.82 44.39 51.44
CA ILE A 88 -29.55 43.69 51.69
C ILE A 88 -29.74 42.31 51.05
N SER A 89 -29.18 42.15 49.85
CA SER A 89 -29.14 40.84 49.22
C SER A 89 -28.14 39.97 49.99
N THR A 90 -28.66 38.96 50.67
CA THR A 90 -27.88 37.89 51.30
C THR A 90 -27.41 36.83 50.27
N PHE A 91 -27.68 37.08 49.00
CA PHE A 91 -27.24 36.19 47.94
C PHE A 91 -25.75 36.40 47.66
N ILE A 92 -24.95 35.51 48.20
CA ILE A 92 -23.52 35.36 47.81
C ILE A 92 -23.51 34.46 46.58
N PRO A 93 -23.22 34.99 45.39
CA PRO A 93 -23.11 34.12 44.22
C PRO A 93 -21.95 33.15 44.45
N ASN A 94 -22.24 31.84 44.42
CA ASN A 94 -21.22 30.82 44.39
C ASN A 94 -20.33 31.08 43.18
N LYS A 95 -19.07 31.47 43.45
CA LYS A 95 -18.06 31.57 42.38
C LYS A 95 -17.99 30.18 41.73
N ALA A 96 -18.43 30.09 40.49
CA ALA A 96 -18.24 28.88 39.70
C ALA A 96 -16.74 28.55 39.72
N THR A 97 -16.39 27.43 40.31
CA THR A 97 -15.04 26.89 40.22
C THR A 97 -14.79 26.59 38.75
N PRO A 98 -13.79 27.19 38.08
CA PRO A 98 -13.51 26.88 36.70
C PRO A 98 -13.21 25.38 36.60
N LEU A 99 -13.96 24.66 35.78
CA LEU A 99 -13.66 23.28 35.42
C LEU A 99 -12.20 23.27 34.93
N LYS A 100 -11.32 22.63 35.70
CA LYS A 100 -9.98 22.31 35.23
C LYS A 100 -10.18 21.37 34.02
N LEU A 101 -10.09 21.94 32.83
CA LEU A 101 -9.86 21.15 31.65
C LEU A 101 -8.56 20.39 31.88
N ASN A 102 -8.64 19.08 32.12
CA ASN A 102 -7.48 18.22 32.02
C ASN A 102 -7.01 18.35 30.57
N ARG A 103 -6.10 19.29 30.33
CA ARG A 103 -5.37 19.35 29.07
C ARG A 103 -4.69 17.97 28.95
N LYS A 104 -5.15 17.14 28.03
CA LYS A 104 -4.37 15.98 27.60
C LYS A 104 -2.96 16.52 27.37
N GLU A 105 -1.98 15.90 28.01
CA GLU A 105 -0.58 16.24 27.80
C GLU A 105 -0.38 16.35 26.29
N ALA A 106 0.02 17.52 25.80
CA ALA A 106 0.30 17.70 24.39
C ALA A 106 1.37 16.67 24.04
N ASN A 107 1.04 15.74 23.16
CA ASN A 107 2.05 14.83 22.64
C ASN A 107 3.11 15.71 21.98
N LEU A 108 4.29 15.78 22.55
CA LEU A 108 5.44 16.43 21.92
C LEU A 108 5.79 15.62 20.68
N PHE A 109 5.50 16.17 19.53
CA PHE A 109 5.85 15.59 18.23
C PHE A 109 7.16 16.24 17.79
N HIS A 110 8.23 15.46 17.77
CA HIS A 110 9.48 15.89 17.18
C HIS A 110 9.40 15.79 15.65
N ASN A 111 9.95 16.77 14.97
CA ASN A 111 9.96 16.82 13.50
C ASN A 111 11.07 15.97 12.87
N SER A 112 12.01 15.47 13.67
CA SER A 112 13.18 14.74 13.20
C SER A 112 13.51 13.55 14.10
N TYR A 113 14.09 12.52 13.51
CA TYR A 113 14.68 11.42 14.27
C TYR A 113 15.84 10.77 13.52
N ILE A 114 16.77 10.21 14.31
CA ILE A 114 17.79 9.28 13.84
C ILE A 114 17.63 7.95 14.59
N SER A 115 17.82 6.84 13.92
CA SER A 115 17.81 5.51 14.56
C SER A 115 18.86 4.61 13.95
N GLY A 116 19.46 3.79 14.82
CA GLY A 116 20.42 2.76 14.44
C GLY A 116 20.07 1.44 15.11
N GLY A 117 20.40 0.34 14.48
CA GLY A 117 20.19 -1.00 15.03
C GLY A 117 21.13 -2.00 14.39
N VAL A 118 21.45 -3.02 15.17
CA VAL A 118 22.26 -4.18 14.76
C VAL A 118 21.52 -5.47 15.07
N GLY A 119 21.72 -6.45 14.24
CA GLY A 119 20.97 -7.70 14.36
C GLY A 119 21.77 -8.95 14.06
N SER A 120 21.06 -10.08 14.11
CA SER A 120 21.58 -11.38 13.70
C SER A 120 21.97 -11.33 12.21
N GLN A 121 22.86 -12.25 11.81
CA GLN A 121 23.35 -12.34 10.42
C GLN A 121 23.96 -11.02 9.91
N SER A 122 24.68 -10.31 10.77
CA SER A 122 25.29 -9.00 10.45
C SER A 122 24.28 -7.97 9.90
N GLU A 123 23.01 -8.07 10.33
CA GLU A 123 22.01 -7.07 9.97
C GLU A 123 22.37 -5.72 10.58
N MET A 124 22.37 -4.67 9.75
CA MET A 124 22.58 -3.30 10.19
C MET A 124 21.46 -2.43 9.62
N LEU A 125 20.88 -1.57 10.44
CA LEU A 125 19.85 -0.61 10.09
C LEU A 125 20.28 0.78 10.51
N MET A 126 20.18 1.76 9.60
CA MET A 126 20.29 3.18 9.90
C MET A 126 19.14 3.92 9.25
N ASN A 127 18.47 4.78 10.01
CA ASN A 127 17.44 5.65 9.47
C ASN A 127 17.62 7.07 10.01
N PHE A 128 17.38 8.03 9.16
CA PHE A 128 17.19 9.43 9.49
C PHE A 128 15.93 9.93 8.81
N SER A 129 15.15 10.75 9.47
CA SER A 129 14.01 11.44 8.86
C SER A 129 13.79 12.78 9.54
N SER A 130 13.59 13.78 8.71
CA SER A 130 13.28 15.14 9.15
C SER A 130 12.22 15.73 8.24
N MET A 131 11.29 16.50 8.81
CA MET A 131 10.27 17.28 8.11
C MET A 131 10.20 18.65 8.76
N VAL A 132 10.57 19.69 8.03
CA VAL A 132 10.65 21.06 8.54
C VAL A 132 9.72 21.97 7.74
N SER A 133 9.13 22.94 8.42
CA SER A 133 8.42 24.04 7.76
C SER A 133 9.43 25.12 7.41
N LEU A 134 9.57 25.43 6.11
CA LEU A 134 10.44 26.49 5.63
C LEU A 134 9.77 27.87 5.83
N ASP A 135 8.48 27.91 5.55
CA ASP A 135 7.63 29.07 5.77
C ASP A 135 6.15 28.63 5.97
N ARG A 136 5.23 29.62 5.93
CA ARG A 136 3.78 29.39 6.09
C ARG A 136 3.18 28.48 5.01
N TYR A 137 3.78 28.43 3.84
CA TYR A 137 3.26 27.74 2.66
C TYR A 137 4.09 26.53 2.27
N GLN A 138 5.34 26.43 2.74
CA GLN A 138 6.30 25.45 2.29
C GLN A 138 6.82 24.58 3.43
N SER A 139 6.94 23.31 3.13
CA SER A 139 7.65 22.34 3.98
C SER A 139 8.57 21.47 3.14
N ALA A 140 9.70 21.11 3.74
CA ALA A 140 10.67 20.22 3.14
C ALA A 140 10.94 19.03 4.05
N GLY A 141 11.13 17.87 3.44
CA GLY A 141 11.44 16.63 4.15
C GLY A 141 12.65 15.95 3.55
N LEU A 142 13.46 15.35 4.42
CA LEU A 142 14.58 14.51 4.05
C LEU A 142 14.48 13.20 4.81
N SER A 143 14.56 12.06 4.13
CA SER A 143 14.71 10.78 4.79
C SER A 143 15.80 9.96 4.13
N PHE A 144 16.59 9.32 4.97
CA PHE A 144 17.65 8.40 4.60
C PHE A 144 17.43 7.07 5.30
N ARG A 145 17.58 5.97 4.57
CA ARG A 145 17.54 4.63 5.13
C ARG A 145 18.64 3.78 4.51
N TYR A 146 19.41 3.15 5.36
CA TYR A 146 20.35 2.10 4.99
C TYR A 146 20.01 0.82 5.71
N ASN A 147 19.95 -0.29 5.00
CA ASN A 147 19.78 -1.62 5.53
C ASN A 147 20.79 -2.56 4.86
N SER A 148 21.52 -3.34 5.65
CA SER A 148 22.39 -4.40 5.16
C SER A 148 22.07 -5.70 5.86
N LEU A 149 22.26 -6.80 5.16
CA LEU A 149 22.06 -8.15 5.65
C LEU A 149 23.25 -8.99 5.18
N GLY A 150 23.84 -9.73 6.11
CA GLY A 150 24.92 -10.66 5.82
C GLY A 150 24.40 -11.87 5.02
N GLY A 151 25.32 -12.61 4.44
CA GLY A 151 25.00 -13.77 3.62
C GLY A 151 24.34 -14.91 4.39
N ILE A 152 23.65 -15.78 3.69
CA ILE A 152 23.05 -17.01 4.19
C ILE A 152 24.14 -18.06 4.28
N PRO A 153 24.39 -18.65 5.45
CA PRO A 153 25.39 -19.71 5.60
C PRO A 153 25.08 -20.91 4.70
N GLY A 154 26.11 -21.46 4.07
CA GLY A 154 26.00 -22.66 3.23
C GLY A 154 25.56 -22.41 1.78
N THR A 155 25.38 -21.15 1.35
CA THR A 155 25.21 -20.86 -0.06
C THR A 155 26.54 -20.97 -0.81
N ILE A 156 26.50 -21.51 -2.04
CA ILE A 156 27.70 -21.69 -2.88
C ILE A 156 28.31 -20.33 -3.27
N MET A 157 27.45 -19.35 -3.53
CA MET A 157 27.84 -17.99 -3.86
C MET A 157 27.44 -17.03 -2.74
N GLU A 158 28.11 -15.88 -2.67
CA GLU A 158 27.77 -14.82 -1.72
C GLU A 158 26.30 -14.39 -1.86
N SER A 159 25.58 -14.25 -0.75
CA SER A 159 24.16 -13.92 -0.70
C SER A 159 23.86 -12.67 0.12
N THR A 160 24.82 -11.77 0.24
CA THR A 160 24.65 -10.50 0.95
C THR A 160 23.67 -9.56 0.24
N GLU A 161 22.88 -8.81 1.04
CA GLU A 161 21.97 -7.79 0.54
C GLU A 161 22.26 -6.44 1.19
N LYS A 162 22.21 -5.37 0.41
CA LYS A 162 22.31 -4.00 0.93
C LYS A 162 21.30 -3.11 0.19
N ARG A 163 20.68 -2.22 0.94
CA ARG A 163 19.77 -1.24 0.34
C ARG A 163 19.96 0.12 0.98
N LEU A 164 20.11 1.12 0.14
CA LEU A 164 20.18 2.53 0.52
C LEU A 164 19.02 3.25 -0.15
N THR A 165 18.25 4.02 0.62
CA THR A 165 17.15 4.84 0.10
C THR A 165 17.31 6.26 0.63
N LEU A 166 17.31 7.24 -0.26
CA LEU A 166 17.26 8.66 0.03
C LEU A 166 15.98 9.24 -0.58
N ASN A 167 15.17 9.93 0.22
CA ASN A 167 14.01 10.65 -0.29
C ASN A 167 14.09 12.11 0.16
N MET A 168 13.80 13.02 -0.76
CA MET A 168 13.63 14.44 -0.53
C MET A 168 12.20 14.82 -0.93
N LEU A 169 11.49 15.46 -0.04
CA LEU A 169 10.12 15.89 -0.23
C LEU A 169 10.06 17.41 -0.20
N HIS A 170 9.30 18.00 -1.08
CA HIS A 170 8.95 19.41 -1.01
C HIS A 170 7.45 19.55 -1.20
N GLN A 171 6.82 20.28 -0.33
CA GLN A 171 5.39 20.58 -0.39
C GLN A 171 5.20 22.10 -0.36
N TYR A 172 4.51 22.61 -1.37
CA TYR A 172 4.00 23.96 -1.43
C TYR A 172 2.48 23.92 -1.35
N LYS A 173 1.89 24.71 -0.45
CA LYS A 173 0.44 24.72 -0.24
C LYS A 173 -0.04 26.15 -0.07
N GLU A 174 -0.81 26.61 -1.03
CA GLU A 174 -1.51 27.89 -1.04
C GLU A 174 -3.02 27.66 -1.16
N ARG A 175 -3.80 28.74 -1.09
CA ARG A 175 -5.27 28.67 -1.18
C ARG A 175 -5.77 27.97 -2.45
N ASN A 176 -5.18 28.31 -3.58
CA ASN A 176 -5.65 27.85 -4.91
C ASN A 176 -4.79 26.74 -5.51
N MET A 177 -3.66 26.41 -4.89
CA MET A 177 -2.72 25.46 -5.45
C MET A 177 -1.99 24.66 -4.35
N ARG A 178 -1.75 23.39 -4.64
CA ARG A 178 -0.84 22.55 -3.88
C ARG A 178 0.10 21.82 -4.84
N VAL A 179 1.39 21.89 -4.54
CA VAL A 179 2.43 21.17 -5.26
C VAL A 179 3.14 20.24 -4.28
N ASP A 180 3.13 18.95 -4.58
CA ASP A 180 3.89 17.94 -3.84
C ASP A 180 4.97 17.41 -4.78
N SER A 181 6.24 17.62 -4.45
CA SER A 181 7.39 17.12 -5.22
C SER A 181 8.18 16.12 -4.38
N ASP A 182 8.56 15.01 -4.99
CA ASP A 182 9.27 13.90 -4.37
C ASP A 182 10.45 13.50 -5.27
N PHE A 183 11.64 13.56 -4.71
CA PHE A 183 12.84 13.04 -5.32
C PHE A 183 13.30 11.82 -4.52
N ARG A 184 13.51 10.69 -5.20
CA ARG A 184 13.95 9.45 -4.57
C ARG A 184 15.10 8.82 -5.31
N PHE A 185 16.13 8.49 -4.55
CA PHE A 185 17.22 7.59 -4.96
C PHE A 185 17.14 6.32 -4.13
N ASP A 186 17.17 5.15 -4.80
CA ASP A 186 17.15 3.84 -4.16
C ASP A 186 18.22 2.98 -4.82
N SER A 187 19.22 2.54 -4.07
CA SER A 187 20.26 1.63 -4.53
C SER A 187 20.11 0.29 -3.84
N GLN A 188 19.81 -0.74 -4.61
CA GLN A 188 19.66 -2.12 -4.15
C GLN A 188 20.83 -2.95 -4.66
N ARG A 189 21.54 -3.56 -3.73
CA ARG A 189 22.60 -4.53 -4.03
C ARG A 189 22.14 -5.89 -3.53
N HIS A 190 22.15 -6.87 -4.39
CA HIS A 190 21.91 -8.27 -4.09
C HIS A 190 22.78 -9.15 -4.99
N ASN A 191 22.76 -10.45 -4.76
CA ASN A 191 23.62 -11.38 -5.47
C ASN A 191 22.78 -12.45 -6.17
N PHE A 192 23.22 -12.91 -7.34
CA PHE A 192 22.66 -14.05 -8.05
C PHE A 192 23.16 -15.37 -7.44
N TYR A 193 22.74 -15.73 -6.23
CA TYR A 193 23.24 -16.91 -5.50
C TYR A 193 22.36 -18.16 -5.64
N GLY A 194 21.18 -18.05 -6.29
CA GLY A 194 20.17 -19.11 -6.36
C GLY A 194 20.50 -20.24 -7.34
N LEU A 195 21.61 -20.92 -7.09
CA LEU A 195 22.01 -22.07 -7.90
C LEU A 195 21.21 -23.32 -7.52
N LYS A 196 20.84 -24.14 -8.51
CA LYS A 196 20.25 -25.45 -8.29
C LYS A 196 21.32 -26.38 -7.68
N ASP A 197 20.90 -27.35 -6.87
CA ASP A 197 21.77 -28.43 -6.38
C ASP A 197 22.17 -29.35 -7.53
N LEU A 198 23.02 -28.83 -8.39
CA LEU A 198 23.75 -29.59 -9.38
C LEU A 198 25.09 -30.00 -8.74
N LYS A 199 25.64 -31.13 -9.15
CA LYS A 199 27.00 -31.49 -8.79
C LYS A 199 27.97 -30.60 -9.57
N TRP A 200 28.07 -29.34 -9.16
CA TRP A 200 28.90 -28.30 -9.79
C TRP A 200 30.37 -28.70 -9.87
N GLU A 201 30.79 -29.62 -8.96
CA GLU A 201 32.13 -30.21 -8.94
C GLU A 201 32.45 -30.98 -10.25
N ASN A 202 31.42 -31.45 -10.95
CA ASN A 202 31.56 -32.20 -12.19
C ASN A 202 31.51 -31.33 -13.45
N ILE A 203 31.35 -30.00 -13.30
CA ILE A 203 31.40 -29.07 -14.43
C ILE A 203 32.81 -28.53 -14.56
N PRO A 204 33.60 -28.96 -15.56
CA PRO A 204 35.03 -28.65 -15.65
C PRO A 204 35.35 -27.15 -15.73
N SER A 205 34.43 -26.36 -16.25
CA SER A 205 34.59 -24.90 -16.48
C SER A 205 34.00 -24.02 -15.40
N PHE A 206 33.20 -24.59 -14.43
CA PHE A 206 32.55 -23.79 -13.42
C PHE A 206 33.39 -23.65 -12.16
N ARG A 207 33.82 -22.44 -11.87
CA ARG A 207 34.46 -22.07 -10.61
C ARG A 207 33.66 -20.96 -9.95
N PRO A 208 32.76 -21.26 -9.00
CA PRO A 208 31.90 -20.25 -8.33
C PRO A 208 32.71 -19.09 -7.72
N SER A 209 33.97 -19.37 -7.32
CA SER A 209 34.86 -18.38 -6.72
C SER A 209 35.39 -17.33 -7.70
N VAL A 210 35.27 -17.53 -9.01
CA VAL A 210 35.76 -16.63 -10.04
C VAL A 210 34.67 -15.66 -10.51
N VAL A 211 33.41 -16.07 -10.46
CA VAL A 211 32.29 -15.28 -10.96
C VAL A 211 31.74 -14.39 -9.84
N ASN A 212 31.77 -13.08 -10.03
CA ASN A 212 31.20 -12.12 -9.09
C ASN A 212 29.66 -12.15 -9.19
N PRO A 213 28.92 -12.62 -8.16
CA PRO A 213 27.46 -12.75 -8.21
C PRO A 213 26.70 -11.43 -8.10
N LEU A 214 27.42 -10.32 -7.99
CA LEU A 214 26.86 -9.02 -7.68
C LEU A 214 25.88 -8.53 -8.75
N GLN A 215 24.69 -8.11 -8.30
CA GLN A 215 23.81 -7.19 -9.00
C GLN A 215 23.58 -5.94 -8.14
N ARG A 216 23.64 -4.78 -8.74
CA ARG A 216 23.32 -3.51 -8.11
C ARG A 216 22.40 -2.74 -9.03
N ILE A 217 21.18 -2.47 -8.58
CA ILE A 217 20.20 -1.70 -9.33
C ILE A 217 20.00 -0.36 -8.63
N ASN A 218 20.19 0.72 -9.35
CA ASN A 218 19.96 2.07 -8.88
C ASN A 218 18.71 2.64 -9.55
N TYR A 219 17.81 3.15 -8.74
CA TYR A 219 16.57 3.81 -9.16
C TYR A 219 16.62 5.27 -8.76
N LEU A 220 16.51 6.15 -9.71
CA LEU A 220 16.35 7.58 -9.50
C LEU A 220 14.95 7.98 -9.96
N SER A 221 14.17 8.65 -9.14
CA SER A 221 12.85 9.12 -9.53
C SER A 221 12.58 10.55 -9.07
N LEU A 222 11.93 11.30 -9.94
CA LEU A 222 11.38 12.61 -9.63
C LEU A 222 9.88 12.56 -9.93
N ARG A 223 9.06 12.89 -8.94
CA ARG A 223 7.62 13.04 -9.07
C ARG A 223 7.21 14.43 -8.65
N SER A 224 6.32 15.04 -9.41
CA SER A 224 5.71 16.31 -9.05
C SER A 224 4.20 16.22 -9.32
N LYS A 225 3.41 16.51 -8.31
CA LYS A 225 1.96 16.51 -8.37
C LYS A 225 1.44 17.91 -8.06
N TRP A 226 0.72 18.46 -9.00
CA TRP A 226 0.10 19.78 -8.92
C TRP A 226 -1.40 19.60 -8.80
N LEU A 227 -2.01 20.19 -7.80
CA LEU A 227 -3.45 20.27 -7.60
C LEU A 227 -3.84 21.73 -7.66
N LEU A 228 -4.75 22.05 -8.58
CA LEU A 228 -5.30 23.39 -8.78
C LEU A 228 -6.77 23.35 -8.37
N TYR A 229 -7.13 24.17 -7.39
CA TYR A 229 -8.48 24.22 -6.87
C TYR A 229 -9.28 25.27 -7.64
N ASP A 230 -10.56 25.00 -7.80
CA ASP A 230 -11.52 25.90 -8.48
C ASP A 230 -11.15 26.25 -9.94
N ASN A 231 -10.47 25.32 -10.63
CA ASN A 231 -10.03 25.51 -11.99
C ASN A 231 -10.45 24.32 -12.88
N VAL A 232 -10.71 24.57 -14.14
CA VAL A 232 -10.98 23.52 -15.13
C VAL A 232 -9.78 22.58 -15.24
N PHE A 233 -8.58 23.12 -15.27
CA PHE A 233 -7.34 22.34 -15.14
C PHE A 233 -7.10 22.04 -13.66
N SER A 234 -7.50 20.83 -13.23
CA SER A 234 -7.58 20.48 -11.81
C SER A 234 -6.34 19.76 -11.29
N LYS A 235 -5.58 19.09 -12.17
CA LYS A 235 -4.44 18.28 -11.73
C LYS A 235 -3.43 18.09 -12.86
N LEU A 236 -2.14 18.11 -12.50
CA LEU A 236 -1.02 17.65 -13.33
C LEU A 236 -0.15 16.72 -12.48
N ASN A 237 0.22 15.57 -13.04
CA ASN A 237 1.26 14.71 -12.49
C ASN A 237 2.39 14.60 -13.53
N PHE A 238 3.58 14.81 -13.07
CA PHE A 238 4.81 14.51 -13.78
C PHE A 238 5.59 13.47 -12.99
N ASN A 239 6.07 12.43 -13.65
CA ASN A 239 6.83 11.37 -13.04
C ASN A 239 7.90 10.89 -14.01
N THR A 240 9.15 10.90 -13.59
CA THR A 240 10.25 10.36 -14.36
C THR A 240 11.11 9.44 -13.51
N HIS A 241 11.58 8.35 -14.12
CA HIS A 241 12.46 7.37 -13.49
C HIS A 241 13.64 7.09 -14.40
N ILE A 242 14.79 6.92 -13.78
CA ILE A 242 15.99 6.41 -14.41
C ILE A 242 16.43 5.19 -13.61
N THR A 243 16.64 4.08 -14.28
CA THR A 243 17.15 2.86 -13.68
C THR A 243 18.44 2.49 -14.36
N THR A 244 19.46 2.15 -13.58
CA THR A 244 20.73 1.61 -14.06
C THR A 244 21.10 0.39 -13.26
N ASP A 245 21.84 -0.55 -13.83
CA ASP A 245 22.30 -1.73 -13.11
C ASP A 245 23.81 -1.95 -13.22
N TYR A 246 24.30 -3.02 -12.58
CA TYR A 246 25.72 -3.40 -12.58
C TYR A 246 26.24 -3.85 -13.96
N PHE A 247 25.35 -4.30 -14.85
CA PHE A 247 25.66 -4.82 -16.18
C PHE A 247 25.46 -3.78 -17.28
N ASP A 248 25.47 -2.50 -16.92
CA ASP A 248 25.31 -1.35 -17.82
C ASP A 248 23.95 -1.30 -18.54
N SER A 249 22.91 -1.96 -17.96
CA SER A 249 21.55 -1.75 -18.42
C SER A 249 21.03 -0.39 -17.99
N THR A 250 20.26 0.26 -18.86
CA THR A 250 19.65 1.56 -18.58
C THR A 250 18.19 1.58 -18.97
N GLU A 251 17.35 2.20 -18.14
CA GLU A 251 15.95 2.42 -18.46
C GLU A 251 15.52 3.83 -18.09
N TYR A 252 14.83 4.50 -19.01
CA TYR A 252 14.23 5.81 -18.81
C TYR A 252 12.71 5.68 -18.93
N ILE A 253 12.00 6.20 -17.93
CA ILE A 253 10.53 6.26 -17.92
C ILE A 253 10.12 7.70 -17.73
N ILE A 254 9.23 8.20 -18.59
CA ILE A 254 8.59 9.50 -18.46
C ILE A 254 7.09 9.27 -18.50
N LYS A 255 6.37 9.80 -17.50
CA LYS A 255 4.92 9.74 -17.43
C LYS A 255 4.35 11.11 -17.06
N ILE A 256 3.39 11.57 -17.84
CA ILE A 256 2.70 12.85 -17.65
C ILE A 256 1.20 12.58 -17.77
N ASP A 257 0.43 12.91 -16.75
CA ASP A 257 -1.03 12.90 -16.82
C ASP A 257 -1.61 14.20 -16.29
N ALA A 258 -2.71 14.62 -16.90
CA ALA A 258 -3.44 15.81 -16.52
C ALA A 258 -4.93 15.48 -16.35
N LEU A 259 -5.64 16.28 -15.53
CA LEU A 259 -7.08 16.19 -15.36
C LEU A 259 -7.71 17.56 -15.65
N PHE A 260 -8.56 17.58 -16.66
CA PHE A 260 -9.45 18.69 -16.94
C PHE A 260 -10.86 18.31 -16.51
N ARG A 261 -11.48 19.15 -15.68
CA ARG A 261 -12.84 18.94 -15.17
C ARG A 261 -13.72 20.08 -15.60
N ILE A 262 -14.56 19.82 -16.59
CA ILE A 262 -15.43 20.81 -17.23
C ILE A 262 -16.82 20.67 -16.61
N PRO A 263 -17.39 21.70 -15.96
CA PRO A 263 -18.76 21.67 -15.48
C PRO A 263 -19.74 21.49 -16.64
N LEU A 264 -20.67 20.55 -16.52
CA LEU A 264 -21.66 20.23 -17.54
C LEU A 264 -22.97 19.79 -16.90
N PHE A 265 -24.07 20.57 -17.05
CA PHE A 265 -25.41 20.25 -16.53
C PHE A 265 -25.44 19.84 -15.04
N GLY A 266 -24.74 20.58 -14.18
CA GLY A 266 -24.65 20.28 -12.75
C GLY A 266 -23.75 19.06 -12.40
N ASN A 267 -23.08 18.50 -13.38
CA ASN A 267 -22.13 17.39 -13.29
C ASN A 267 -20.78 17.80 -13.91
N TYR A 268 -19.94 16.82 -14.28
CA TYR A 268 -18.63 17.10 -14.85
C TYR A 268 -18.34 16.21 -16.05
N LEU A 269 -17.76 16.80 -17.09
CA LEU A 269 -17.01 16.08 -18.11
C LEU A 269 -15.54 16.10 -17.72
N GLU A 270 -14.95 14.94 -17.54
CA GLU A 270 -13.52 14.80 -17.23
C GLU A 270 -12.77 14.34 -18.47
N LEU A 271 -11.71 15.09 -18.81
CA LEU A 271 -10.73 14.72 -19.85
C LEU A 271 -9.40 14.47 -19.16
N ILE A 272 -8.83 13.29 -19.39
CA ILE A 272 -7.58 12.86 -18.76
C ILE A 272 -6.62 12.38 -19.84
N PRO A 273 -5.83 13.29 -20.44
CA PRO A 273 -4.70 12.91 -21.25
C PRO A 273 -3.60 12.31 -20.36
N ASP A 274 -2.99 11.23 -20.83
CA ASP A 274 -1.92 10.51 -20.14
C ASP A 274 -0.90 10.05 -21.20
N PHE A 275 0.35 10.34 -20.98
CA PHE A 275 1.46 9.94 -21.84
C PHE A 275 2.50 9.21 -21.01
N GLU A 276 2.92 8.04 -21.48
CA GLU A 276 3.96 7.23 -20.85
C GLU A 276 4.95 6.74 -21.91
N LEU A 277 6.23 7.00 -21.68
CA LEU A 277 7.34 6.56 -22.51
C LEU A 277 8.28 5.70 -21.67
N ILE A 278 8.64 4.53 -22.18
CA ILE A 278 9.65 3.64 -21.61
C ILE A 278 10.67 3.34 -22.68
N ASN A 279 11.94 3.57 -22.35
CA ASN A 279 13.07 3.20 -23.19
C ASN A 279 14.05 2.38 -22.34
N SER A 280 14.16 1.08 -22.63
CA SER A 280 14.98 0.12 -21.90
C SER A 280 16.10 -0.39 -22.83
N ASN A 281 17.34 -0.29 -22.39
CA ASN A 281 18.51 -0.75 -23.12
C ASN A 281 19.27 -1.73 -22.21
N PHE A 282 19.56 -2.91 -22.73
CA PHE A 282 20.36 -3.94 -22.10
C PHE A 282 21.64 -4.11 -22.90
N ASN A 283 22.77 -4.16 -22.22
CA ASN A 283 24.07 -4.23 -22.87
C ASN A 283 24.34 -5.60 -23.51
N ARG A 284 23.71 -6.67 -22.96
CA ARG A 284 23.89 -8.05 -23.45
C ARG A 284 22.57 -8.81 -23.40
N ASP A 285 22.27 -9.56 -24.47
CA ASP A 285 21.24 -10.59 -24.43
C ASP A 285 21.72 -11.80 -23.60
N TYR A 286 20.78 -12.62 -23.16
CA TYR A 286 21.08 -13.82 -22.37
C TYR A 286 21.85 -14.88 -23.18
N TYR A 287 21.47 -15.07 -24.42
CA TYR A 287 21.97 -16.16 -25.29
C TYR A 287 23.09 -15.73 -26.25
N ASN A 288 23.14 -14.46 -26.56
CA ASN A 288 24.20 -13.87 -27.40
C ASN A 288 24.64 -12.57 -26.79
N ASP A 289 25.84 -12.10 -27.07
CA ASP A 289 26.39 -10.86 -26.50
C ASP A 289 25.91 -9.58 -27.23
N GLU A 290 24.79 -9.66 -27.96
CA GLU A 290 24.24 -8.50 -28.66
C GLU A 290 23.41 -7.62 -27.72
N PRO A 291 23.45 -6.31 -27.87
CA PRO A 291 22.62 -5.41 -27.07
C PRO A 291 21.14 -5.50 -27.46
N LEU A 292 20.24 -5.37 -26.47
CA LEU A 292 18.81 -5.32 -26.66
C LEU A 292 18.26 -3.94 -26.33
N ALA A 293 17.36 -3.41 -27.14
CA ALA A 293 16.71 -2.13 -26.91
C ALA A 293 15.20 -2.22 -27.16
N PHE A 294 14.42 -1.70 -26.21
CA PHE A 294 12.96 -1.67 -26.27
C PHE A 294 12.47 -0.25 -26.05
N LYS A 295 11.67 0.26 -26.97
CA LYS A 295 11.04 1.56 -26.86
C LYS A 295 9.53 1.41 -26.99
N ASN A 296 8.81 1.73 -25.93
CA ASN A 296 7.35 1.67 -25.87
C ASN A 296 6.80 3.04 -25.46
N ALA A 297 5.91 3.61 -26.26
CA ALA A 297 5.20 4.84 -25.91
C ALA A 297 3.70 4.58 -25.91
N LEU A 298 3.02 5.06 -24.89
CA LEU A 298 1.58 4.93 -24.71
C LEU A 298 0.97 6.31 -24.53
N THR A 299 0.12 6.71 -25.46
CA THR A 299 -0.73 7.89 -25.32
C THR A 299 -2.14 7.43 -25.03
N LYS A 300 -2.74 7.95 -23.97
CA LYS A 300 -4.11 7.68 -23.58
C LYS A 300 -4.89 8.98 -23.47
N LEU A 301 -6.08 8.99 -24.01
CA LEU A 301 -7.09 10.00 -23.75
C LEU A 301 -8.31 9.33 -23.13
N GLN A 302 -8.54 9.59 -21.86
CA GLN A 302 -9.75 9.16 -21.17
C GLN A 302 -10.75 10.31 -21.16
N THR A 303 -11.94 10.06 -21.72
CA THR A 303 -13.07 10.98 -21.70
C THR A 303 -14.19 10.32 -20.95
N GLN A 304 -14.66 10.95 -19.87
CA GLN A 304 -15.73 10.39 -19.05
C GLN A 304 -16.66 11.45 -18.49
N PHE A 305 -17.94 11.13 -18.45
CA PHE A 305 -18.94 11.88 -17.73
C PHE A 305 -18.99 11.42 -16.27
N LEU A 306 -18.93 12.36 -15.33
CA LEU A 306 -19.00 12.12 -13.88
C LEU A 306 -20.27 12.75 -13.33
N ASN A 307 -21.17 11.93 -12.84
CA ASN A 307 -22.31 12.34 -12.03
C ASN A 307 -22.00 12.15 -10.54
N VAL A 308 -22.14 13.21 -9.77
CA VAL A 308 -21.98 13.22 -8.32
C VAL A 308 -23.32 13.41 -7.65
N GLY A 309 -24.04 12.32 -7.45
CA GLY A 309 -25.34 12.34 -6.77
C GLY A 309 -25.24 12.04 -5.26
N ARG A 310 -26.29 12.31 -4.53
CA ARG A 310 -26.36 12.08 -3.08
C ARG A 310 -26.25 10.61 -2.70
N ARG A 311 -26.88 9.71 -3.48
CA ARG A 311 -26.89 8.26 -3.28
C ARG A 311 -26.21 7.51 -4.40
N LEU A 312 -26.34 7.98 -5.62
CA LEU A 312 -25.82 7.32 -6.82
C LEU A 312 -24.74 8.19 -7.45
N ASN A 313 -23.54 7.66 -7.55
CA ASN A 313 -22.46 8.25 -8.31
C ASN A 313 -22.13 7.33 -9.47
N PHE A 314 -22.02 7.87 -10.66
CA PHE A 314 -21.57 7.08 -11.79
C PHE A 314 -20.56 7.84 -12.64
N ARG A 315 -19.68 7.08 -13.25
CA ARG A 315 -18.78 7.51 -14.33
C ARG A 315 -19.03 6.63 -15.53
N ALA A 316 -19.13 7.24 -16.68
CA ALA A 316 -19.25 6.52 -17.93
C ALA A 316 -18.44 7.24 -19.01
N GLY A 317 -17.71 6.48 -19.81
CA GLY A 317 -16.84 7.08 -20.81
C GLY A 317 -16.06 6.06 -21.62
N VAL A 318 -15.02 6.57 -22.27
CA VAL A 318 -14.15 5.80 -23.17
C VAL A 318 -12.69 6.16 -22.89
N ASN A 319 -11.84 5.12 -22.92
CA ASN A 319 -10.38 5.24 -22.99
C ASN A 319 -9.92 5.02 -24.42
N GLY A 320 -9.40 6.03 -25.08
CA GLY A 320 -8.67 5.89 -26.34
C GLY A 320 -7.18 5.69 -26.04
N PHE A 321 -6.57 4.69 -26.65
CA PHE A 321 -5.15 4.39 -26.53
C PHE A 321 -4.47 4.38 -27.89
N ILE A 322 -3.29 4.98 -27.94
CA ILE A 322 -2.33 4.84 -29.03
C ILE A 322 -1.07 4.24 -28.44
N LEU A 323 -0.81 2.99 -28.77
CA LEU A 323 0.42 2.28 -28.40
C LEU A 323 1.39 2.35 -29.57
N SER A 324 2.55 2.98 -29.35
CA SER A 324 3.64 3.06 -30.31
C SER A 324 4.82 2.24 -29.82
N ASN A 325 5.05 1.11 -30.48
CA ASN A 325 6.23 0.26 -30.34
C ASN A 325 6.71 -0.09 -31.75
N SER A 326 7.15 -1.30 -32.04
CA SER A 326 7.49 -1.75 -33.41
C SER A 326 6.30 -1.62 -34.39
N GLN A 327 5.07 -1.64 -33.90
CA GLN A 327 3.83 -1.43 -34.65
C GLN A 327 2.88 -0.54 -33.88
N SER A 328 2.37 0.54 -34.49
CA SER A 328 1.37 1.41 -33.85
C SER A 328 0.00 0.72 -33.83
N LYS A 329 -0.63 0.69 -32.64
CA LYS A 329 -1.98 0.12 -32.42
C LYS A 329 -2.87 1.17 -31.77
N ILE A 330 -4.09 1.30 -32.30
CA ILE A 330 -5.12 2.19 -31.72
C ILE A 330 -6.25 1.30 -31.22
N LYS A 331 -6.66 1.50 -29.95
CA LYS A 331 -7.80 0.77 -29.36
C LYS A 331 -8.63 1.68 -28.47
N LEU A 332 -9.92 1.39 -28.42
CA LEU A 332 -10.91 2.05 -27.57
C LEU A 332 -11.45 1.04 -26.56
N PHE A 333 -11.52 1.44 -25.31
CA PHE A 333 -12.07 0.62 -24.23
C PHE A 333 -13.15 1.38 -23.48
N PRO A 334 -14.32 0.76 -23.23
CA PRO A 334 -15.35 1.40 -22.42
C PRO A 334 -14.91 1.51 -20.96
N ILE A 335 -15.39 2.56 -20.30
CA ILE A 335 -15.27 2.77 -18.86
C ILE A 335 -16.66 2.93 -18.30
N ALA A 336 -16.97 2.18 -17.25
CA ALA A 336 -18.16 2.42 -16.46
C ALA A 336 -17.83 2.16 -14.98
N GLN A 337 -18.24 3.07 -14.14
CA GLN A 337 -18.18 2.93 -12.69
C GLN A 337 -19.50 3.36 -12.09
N LEU A 338 -20.07 2.53 -11.25
CA LEU A 338 -21.29 2.79 -10.51
C LEU A 338 -21.02 2.59 -9.02
N THR A 339 -21.44 3.54 -8.20
CA THR A 339 -21.33 3.45 -6.74
C THR A 339 -22.66 3.91 -6.13
N TYR A 340 -23.27 3.05 -5.35
CA TYR A 340 -24.53 3.36 -4.66
C TYR A 340 -24.33 3.40 -3.15
N ARG A 341 -24.71 4.50 -2.53
CA ARG A 341 -24.68 4.67 -1.08
C ARG A 341 -26.05 4.40 -0.50
N SER A 342 -26.19 3.36 0.32
CA SER A 342 -27.44 3.02 1.01
C SER A 342 -27.92 4.18 1.89
N SER A 343 -29.19 4.20 2.26
CA SER A 343 -29.80 5.29 3.03
C SER A 343 -29.13 5.54 4.38
N ASN A 344 -28.68 4.48 5.05
CA ASN A 344 -27.93 4.54 6.31
C ASN A 344 -26.43 4.73 6.14
N GLY A 345 -25.92 4.76 4.89
CA GLY A 345 -24.50 4.90 4.57
C GLY A 345 -23.61 3.71 4.95
N LYS A 346 -24.19 2.64 5.54
CA LYS A 346 -23.42 1.52 6.06
C LYS A 346 -22.92 0.55 4.99
N ILE A 347 -23.61 0.49 3.85
CA ILE A 347 -23.23 -0.39 2.74
C ILE A 347 -23.16 0.45 1.46
N VAL A 348 -22.06 0.29 0.73
CA VAL A 348 -21.78 1.01 -0.50
C VAL A 348 -21.37 0.00 -1.58
N PRO A 349 -22.35 -0.64 -2.26
CA PRO A 349 -22.04 -1.48 -3.40
C PRO A 349 -21.48 -0.64 -4.56
N PHE A 350 -20.58 -1.27 -5.32
CA PHE A 350 -19.98 -0.67 -6.50
C PHE A 350 -19.75 -1.69 -7.60
N PHE A 351 -19.73 -1.17 -8.81
CA PHE A 351 -19.39 -1.90 -10.02
C PHE A 351 -18.43 -1.07 -10.86
N ASN A 352 -17.45 -1.72 -11.50
CA ASN A 352 -16.48 -1.04 -12.34
C ASN A 352 -16.08 -1.92 -13.52
N ILE A 353 -16.09 -1.32 -14.70
CA ILE A 353 -15.58 -1.91 -15.96
C ILE A 353 -14.49 -1.00 -16.48
N LYS A 354 -13.37 -1.57 -16.89
CA LYS A 354 -12.30 -0.87 -17.59
C LYS A 354 -11.50 -1.82 -18.46
N GLY A 355 -10.80 -1.25 -19.42
CA GLY A 355 -9.78 -1.92 -20.21
C GLY A 355 -8.65 -0.94 -20.54
N GLY A 356 -7.58 -1.42 -21.14
CA GLY A 356 -6.47 -0.58 -21.56
C GLY A 356 -5.15 -1.31 -21.70
N TYR A 357 -4.10 -0.52 -21.86
CA TYR A 357 -2.72 -1.01 -21.90
C TYR A 357 -1.97 -0.67 -20.62
N LYS A 358 -1.04 -1.53 -20.27
CA LYS A 358 -0.05 -1.31 -19.23
C LYS A 358 1.33 -1.57 -19.81
N LEU A 359 2.20 -0.59 -19.79
CA LEU A 359 3.59 -0.77 -20.14
C LEU A 359 4.31 -1.53 -19.02
N ASN A 360 5.01 -2.59 -19.38
CA ASN A 360 5.97 -3.26 -18.50
C ASN A 360 7.32 -2.57 -18.66
N SER A 361 8.14 -2.62 -17.62
CA SER A 361 9.46 -2.00 -17.58
C SER A 361 10.43 -2.88 -16.79
N PHE A 362 11.71 -2.77 -17.06
CA PHE A 362 12.76 -3.44 -16.26
C PHE A 362 12.61 -3.05 -14.79
N THR A 363 12.41 -1.76 -14.50
CA THR A 363 12.12 -1.26 -13.15
C THR A 363 10.95 -1.99 -12.49
N SER A 364 9.82 -2.11 -13.18
CA SER A 364 8.61 -2.74 -12.60
C SER A 364 8.77 -4.25 -12.40
N LEU A 365 9.54 -4.91 -13.26
CA LEU A 365 9.78 -6.35 -13.21
C LEU A 365 10.84 -6.70 -12.16
N SER A 366 11.94 -5.93 -12.06
CA SER A 366 12.98 -6.12 -11.05
C SER A 366 12.51 -5.81 -9.63
N LEU A 367 11.59 -4.86 -9.44
CA LEU A 367 10.95 -4.64 -8.14
C LEU A 367 10.04 -5.80 -7.70
N LYS A 368 9.49 -6.58 -8.64
CA LYS A 368 8.71 -7.79 -8.33
C LYS A 368 9.60 -8.99 -8.06
N ASN A 369 10.62 -9.16 -8.89
CA ASN A 369 11.62 -10.21 -8.79
C ASN A 369 13.01 -9.59 -8.93
N PRO A 370 13.77 -9.41 -7.85
CA PRO A 370 15.10 -8.82 -7.92
C PRO A 370 16.10 -9.65 -8.71
N TYR A 371 15.80 -10.93 -8.94
CA TYR A 371 16.68 -11.88 -9.64
C TYR A 371 16.38 -12.00 -11.14
N VAL A 372 15.70 -11.02 -11.74
CA VAL A 372 15.58 -10.97 -13.21
C VAL A 372 16.94 -10.68 -13.85
N ALA A 373 17.20 -11.35 -14.95
CA ALA A 373 18.39 -11.07 -15.74
C ALA A 373 18.33 -9.65 -16.32
N PRO A 374 19.45 -8.96 -16.44
CA PRO A 374 19.54 -7.69 -17.17
C PRO A 374 19.50 -7.93 -18.70
N SER A 375 18.49 -8.70 -19.12
CA SER A 375 18.29 -9.18 -20.50
C SER A 375 16.82 -9.62 -20.64
N LEU A 376 15.90 -8.65 -20.60
CA LEU A 376 14.48 -8.93 -20.62
C LEU A 376 13.83 -8.51 -21.94
N ASP A 377 12.99 -9.36 -22.50
CA ASP A 377 12.00 -8.92 -23.48
C ASP A 377 10.96 -8.04 -22.78
N ILE A 378 10.78 -6.80 -23.21
CA ILE A 378 9.86 -5.83 -22.59
C ILE A 378 8.69 -5.58 -23.53
N GLN A 379 7.57 -6.26 -23.27
CA GLN A 379 6.35 -6.11 -24.03
C GLN A 379 5.23 -5.47 -23.20
N PRO A 380 4.35 -4.66 -23.80
CA PRO A 380 3.17 -4.13 -23.12
C PRO A 380 2.14 -5.24 -22.87
N THR A 381 1.46 -5.15 -21.73
CA THR A 381 0.31 -5.98 -21.38
C THR A 381 -0.97 -5.24 -21.74
N GLU A 382 -1.85 -5.89 -22.49
CA GLU A 382 -3.20 -5.39 -22.72
C GLU A 382 -4.15 -5.99 -21.68
N VAL A 383 -4.91 -5.15 -21.01
CA VAL A 383 -6.05 -5.51 -20.18
C VAL A 383 -7.28 -5.40 -21.08
N ASP A 384 -7.66 -6.50 -21.72
CA ASP A 384 -8.78 -6.50 -22.65
C ASP A 384 -10.09 -6.17 -21.94
N GLN A 385 -10.34 -6.81 -20.78
CA GLN A 385 -11.51 -6.53 -19.95
C GLN A 385 -11.17 -6.74 -18.47
N GLU A 386 -11.57 -5.81 -17.62
CA GLU A 386 -11.53 -5.94 -16.17
C GLU A 386 -12.90 -5.56 -15.60
N PHE A 387 -13.55 -6.49 -14.92
CA PHE A 387 -14.80 -6.32 -14.19
C PHE A 387 -14.54 -6.45 -12.70
N ASN A 388 -15.00 -5.46 -11.95
CA ASN A 388 -14.95 -5.47 -10.48
C ASN A 388 -16.36 -5.24 -9.96
N LEU A 389 -16.88 -6.18 -9.18
CA LEU A 389 -18.15 -6.08 -8.47
C LEU A 389 -17.89 -6.24 -6.98
N GLY A 390 -18.37 -5.31 -6.18
CA GLY A 390 -18.08 -5.38 -4.76
C GLY A 390 -18.91 -4.44 -3.91
N PHE A 391 -18.57 -4.42 -2.64
CA PHE A 391 -19.14 -3.47 -1.70
C PHE A 391 -18.17 -3.10 -0.59
N ASP A 392 -18.30 -1.89 -0.09
CA ASP A 392 -17.72 -1.42 1.16
C ASP A 392 -18.82 -1.44 2.23
N ALA A 393 -18.53 -1.97 3.41
CA ALA A 393 -19.45 -1.99 4.54
C ALA A 393 -18.81 -1.36 5.77
N TYR A 394 -19.57 -0.55 6.47
CA TYR A 394 -19.18 0.17 7.69
C TYR A 394 -20.19 -0.14 8.81
N PRO A 395 -20.15 -1.36 9.40
CA PRO A 395 -21.10 -1.76 10.42
C PRO A 395 -21.07 -0.86 11.66
N SER A 396 -19.86 -0.39 12.02
CA SER A 396 -19.60 0.57 13.10
C SER A 396 -18.49 1.54 12.73
N SER A 397 -18.28 2.58 13.51
CA SER A 397 -17.23 3.58 13.31
C SER A 397 -15.81 3.00 13.34
N GLY A 398 -15.62 1.88 14.03
CA GLY A 398 -14.31 1.22 14.15
C GLY A 398 -14.11 0.03 13.19
N LEU A 399 -15.14 -0.40 12.45
CA LEU A 399 -15.08 -1.59 11.59
C LEU A 399 -15.39 -1.23 10.15
N SER A 400 -14.49 -1.54 9.25
CA SER A 400 -14.71 -1.49 7.81
C SER A 400 -14.42 -2.85 7.17
N PHE A 401 -15.28 -3.23 6.24
CA PHE A 401 -15.19 -4.45 5.46
C PHE A 401 -15.35 -4.10 3.99
N LYS A 402 -14.46 -4.61 3.16
CA LYS A 402 -14.54 -4.48 1.70
C LYS A 402 -14.42 -5.85 1.06
N MET A 403 -15.30 -6.16 0.11
CA MET A 403 -15.23 -7.37 -0.70
C MET A 403 -15.37 -7.01 -2.18
N VAL A 404 -14.51 -7.58 -3.01
CA VAL A 404 -14.50 -7.34 -4.45
C VAL A 404 -14.30 -8.65 -5.18
N ALA A 405 -15.26 -9.01 -6.01
CA ALA A 405 -15.10 -10.04 -7.03
C ALA A 405 -14.46 -9.40 -8.26
N ILE A 406 -13.44 -10.05 -8.81
CA ILE A 406 -12.61 -9.53 -9.91
C ILE A 406 -12.57 -10.58 -11.01
N TYR A 407 -12.88 -10.17 -12.23
CA TYR A 407 -12.59 -10.89 -13.44
C TYR A 407 -11.73 -10.02 -14.35
N CYS A 408 -10.64 -10.55 -14.87
CA CYS A 408 -9.76 -9.82 -15.74
C CYS A 408 -9.18 -10.74 -16.82
N ARG A 409 -9.21 -10.28 -18.07
CA ARG A 409 -8.56 -10.94 -19.20
C ARG A 409 -7.40 -10.10 -19.69
N PHE A 410 -6.22 -10.72 -19.72
CA PHE A 410 -4.98 -10.13 -20.18
C PHE A 410 -4.53 -10.73 -21.50
N ILE A 411 -3.97 -9.90 -22.33
CA ILE A 411 -3.16 -10.30 -23.48
C ILE A 411 -1.73 -9.90 -23.16
N ASN A 412 -0.76 -10.78 -23.37
CA ASN A 412 0.64 -10.60 -22.98
C ASN A 412 0.82 -10.34 -21.46
N TYR A 413 0.29 -11.24 -20.62
CA TYR A 413 0.54 -11.21 -19.19
C TYR A 413 1.98 -11.66 -18.88
N PRO A 414 2.80 -10.88 -18.16
CA PRO A 414 4.18 -11.23 -17.88
C PRO A 414 4.30 -12.32 -16.81
N MET A 415 5.01 -13.37 -17.11
CA MET A 415 5.34 -14.48 -16.20
C MET A 415 6.85 -14.65 -16.12
N PHE A 416 7.33 -14.97 -14.92
CA PHE A 416 8.75 -15.21 -14.70
C PHE A 416 9.10 -16.66 -14.98
N LEU A 417 10.07 -16.86 -15.87
CA LEU A 417 10.65 -18.14 -16.22
C LEU A 417 12.13 -18.11 -15.81
N ARG A 418 12.59 -19.14 -15.10
CA ARG A 418 13.99 -19.28 -14.81
C ARG A 418 14.76 -19.62 -16.10
N PHE A 419 15.85 -18.91 -16.34
CA PHE A 419 16.72 -19.19 -17.49
C PHE A 419 17.50 -20.49 -17.28
N PRO A 420 17.83 -21.23 -18.36
CA PRO A 420 18.72 -22.39 -18.28
C PRO A 420 20.16 -21.94 -18.00
N TYR A 421 21.00 -22.87 -17.54
CA TYR A 421 22.45 -22.64 -17.48
C TYR A 421 22.99 -22.47 -18.91
N ASP A 422 23.82 -21.45 -19.13
CA ASP A 422 24.50 -21.24 -20.39
C ASP A 422 25.94 -21.76 -20.33
N ASN A 423 26.22 -22.85 -21.01
CA ASN A 423 27.54 -23.46 -21.02
C ASN A 423 28.60 -22.66 -21.83
N PHE A 424 28.16 -21.82 -22.76
CA PHE A 424 29.05 -21.08 -23.66
C PHE A 424 29.42 -19.71 -23.12
N ASN A 425 28.47 -19.05 -22.43
CA ASN A 425 28.62 -17.69 -21.92
C ASN A 425 28.43 -17.64 -20.41
N ASN A 426 29.24 -18.40 -19.67
CA ASN A 426 29.19 -18.47 -18.21
C ASN A 426 30.13 -17.50 -17.49
N ASP A 427 30.65 -16.49 -18.19
CA ASP A 427 31.53 -15.46 -17.70
C ASP A 427 30.82 -14.45 -16.79
N VAL A 428 29.48 -14.37 -16.86
CA VAL A 428 28.66 -13.44 -16.08
C VAL A 428 27.70 -14.18 -15.15
N SER A 429 27.52 -13.63 -13.96
CA SER A 429 26.79 -14.29 -12.87
C SER A 429 25.32 -14.61 -13.16
N PHE A 430 24.65 -13.85 -13.99
CA PHE A 430 23.23 -14.08 -14.29
C PHE A 430 22.97 -15.18 -15.34
N ARG A 431 24.01 -15.71 -16.00
CA ARG A 431 23.92 -16.79 -17.00
C ARG A 431 24.14 -18.19 -16.42
N LEU A 432 24.28 -18.29 -15.10
CA LEU A 432 24.51 -19.57 -14.43
C LEU A 432 23.19 -20.36 -14.14
N GLY A 433 22.12 -20.07 -14.86
CA GLY A 433 20.81 -20.67 -14.59
C GLY A 433 20.20 -20.22 -13.27
N ASN A 434 20.61 -19.09 -12.74
CA ASN A 434 20.23 -18.50 -11.47
C ASN A 434 19.42 -17.20 -11.62
N SER A 435 19.11 -16.79 -12.83
CA SER A 435 18.32 -15.60 -13.10
C SER A 435 16.99 -15.93 -13.77
N TYR A 436 16.12 -14.94 -13.85
CA TYR A 436 14.79 -15.07 -14.41
C TYR A 436 14.64 -14.17 -15.64
N GLY A 437 14.09 -14.76 -16.70
CA GLY A 437 13.52 -14.03 -17.82
C GLY A 437 12.03 -13.77 -17.62
N VAL A 438 11.43 -13.09 -18.58
CA VAL A 438 9.99 -12.84 -18.64
C VAL A 438 9.44 -13.34 -19.96
N ILE A 439 8.38 -14.14 -19.89
CA ILE A 439 7.60 -14.54 -21.04
C ILE A 439 6.17 -14.00 -20.91
N TYR A 440 5.50 -13.90 -22.04
CA TYR A 440 4.17 -13.30 -22.13
C TYR A 440 3.17 -14.28 -22.70
N ASP A 441 1.98 -14.36 -22.09
CA ASP A 441 0.89 -15.20 -22.60
C ASP A 441 -0.47 -14.60 -22.27
N ALA A 442 -1.49 -15.02 -23.01
CA ALA A 442 -2.87 -14.67 -22.71
C ALA A 442 -3.32 -15.35 -21.42
N THR A 443 -3.85 -14.59 -20.48
CA THR A 443 -4.17 -15.07 -19.14
C THR A 443 -5.51 -14.53 -18.66
N GLU A 444 -6.34 -15.40 -18.11
CA GLU A 444 -7.55 -15.04 -17.39
C GLU A 444 -7.29 -15.09 -15.89
N LYS A 445 -7.83 -14.13 -15.16
CA LYS A 445 -7.80 -14.02 -13.71
C LYS A 445 -9.20 -13.84 -13.18
N LYS A 446 -9.63 -14.68 -12.26
CA LYS A 446 -10.92 -14.53 -11.58
C LYS A 446 -10.79 -14.85 -10.10
N GLY A 447 -11.55 -14.18 -9.27
CA GLY A 447 -11.52 -14.45 -7.83
C GLY A 447 -12.03 -13.30 -7.00
N VAL A 448 -11.67 -13.33 -5.72
CA VAL A 448 -12.17 -12.40 -4.71
C VAL A 448 -11.03 -11.83 -3.90
N ARG A 449 -11.14 -10.54 -3.59
CA ARG A 449 -10.31 -9.86 -2.59
C ARG A 449 -11.19 -9.33 -1.48
N THR A 450 -10.81 -9.63 -0.24
CA THR A 450 -11.48 -9.16 0.97
C THR A 450 -10.51 -8.33 1.80
N SER A 451 -10.97 -7.22 2.36
CA SER A 451 -10.20 -6.40 3.28
C SER A 451 -11.04 -6.08 4.50
N ILE A 452 -10.51 -6.33 5.68
CA ILE A 452 -11.12 -6.03 6.97
C ILE A 452 -10.20 -5.07 7.71
N SER A 453 -10.73 -3.99 8.24
CA SER A 453 -9.97 -3.09 9.12
C SER A 453 -10.77 -2.82 10.37
N ILE A 454 -10.15 -3.06 11.52
CA ILE A 454 -10.71 -2.87 12.85
C ILE A 454 -9.89 -1.81 13.57
N ASN A 455 -10.49 -0.66 13.86
CA ASN A 455 -9.91 0.40 14.67
C ASN A 455 -10.50 0.31 16.07
N LEU A 456 -9.74 -0.23 17.01
CA LEU A 456 -10.16 -0.37 18.41
C LEU A 456 -9.97 0.94 19.18
N SER A 457 -9.00 1.75 18.79
CA SER A 457 -8.72 3.08 19.32
C SER A 457 -7.90 3.89 18.31
N GLU A 458 -7.51 5.12 18.65
CA GLU A 458 -6.63 5.96 17.84
C GLU A 458 -5.30 5.26 17.46
N PHE A 459 -4.76 4.43 18.37
CA PHE A 459 -3.46 3.75 18.19
C PHE A 459 -3.58 2.25 17.94
N ASN A 460 -4.75 1.66 18.19
CA ASN A 460 -4.94 0.21 18.11
C ASN A 460 -5.74 -0.13 16.86
N ARG A 461 -5.08 -0.72 15.89
CA ARG A 461 -5.65 -1.08 14.60
C ARG A 461 -5.20 -2.46 14.17
N VAL A 462 -6.11 -3.23 13.60
CA VAL A 462 -5.82 -4.48 12.89
C VAL A 462 -6.38 -4.40 11.49
N SER A 463 -5.62 -4.85 10.51
CA SER A 463 -6.08 -5.00 9.13
C SER A 463 -5.74 -6.39 8.60
N LEU A 464 -6.69 -6.97 7.88
CA LEU A 464 -6.56 -8.25 7.21
C LEU A 464 -6.94 -8.07 5.75
N VAL A 465 -6.06 -8.48 4.83
CA VAL A 465 -6.35 -8.52 3.40
C VAL A 465 -6.16 -9.95 2.93
N THR A 466 -7.20 -10.53 2.35
CA THR A 466 -7.17 -11.86 1.75
C THR A 466 -7.47 -11.74 0.26
N SER A 467 -6.66 -12.39 -0.57
CA SER A 467 -6.90 -12.44 -2.01
C SER A 467 -6.84 -13.89 -2.46
N TYR A 468 -7.90 -14.34 -3.10
CA TYR A 468 -7.97 -15.65 -3.74
C TYR A 468 -8.27 -15.46 -5.21
N PHE A 469 -7.36 -15.91 -6.08
CA PHE A 469 -7.50 -15.80 -7.53
C PHE A 469 -7.14 -17.11 -8.23
N ASP A 470 -8.00 -17.52 -9.14
CA ASP A 470 -7.71 -18.55 -10.13
C ASP A 470 -7.13 -17.88 -11.38
N TYR A 471 -6.00 -18.37 -11.84
CA TYR A 471 -5.31 -17.87 -13.03
C TYR A 471 -5.21 -19.00 -14.05
N LYS A 472 -5.61 -18.74 -15.27
CA LYS A 472 -5.55 -19.70 -16.37
C LYS A 472 -4.91 -19.09 -17.60
N ARG A 473 -3.97 -19.78 -18.19
CA ARG A 473 -3.43 -19.47 -19.52
C ARG A 473 -4.38 -19.94 -20.60
N HIS A 474 -4.14 -19.50 -21.83
CA HIS A 474 -4.97 -19.84 -22.99
C HIS A 474 -5.12 -21.36 -23.20
N ASN A 475 -4.08 -22.14 -22.96
CA ASN A 475 -4.04 -23.60 -23.07
C ASN A 475 -4.40 -24.34 -21.77
N ASN A 476 -5.02 -23.67 -20.78
CA ASN A 476 -5.30 -24.17 -19.43
C ASN A 476 -4.06 -24.56 -18.60
N GLU A 477 -2.86 -24.20 -19.03
CA GLU A 477 -1.66 -24.37 -18.23
C GLU A 477 -1.63 -23.41 -17.03
N PRO A 478 -0.90 -23.74 -15.97
CA PRO A 478 -0.75 -22.86 -14.80
C PRO A 478 0.05 -21.60 -15.14
N VAL A 479 -0.30 -20.51 -14.47
CA VAL A 479 0.49 -19.27 -14.50
C VAL A 479 1.62 -19.38 -13.47
N TRP A 480 2.86 -19.15 -13.90
CA TRP A 480 4.02 -19.37 -13.07
C TRP A 480 4.26 -18.22 -12.06
N ASN A 481 4.84 -18.58 -10.92
CA ASN A 481 5.19 -17.69 -9.81
C ASN A 481 4.02 -16.82 -9.29
N THR A 482 2.78 -17.26 -9.55
CA THR A 482 1.57 -16.56 -9.15
C THR A 482 0.79 -17.39 -8.14
N PRO A 483 0.73 -16.98 -6.86
CA PRO A 483 -0.02 -17.72 -5.84
C PRO A 483 -1.52 -17.52 -6.02
N ALA A 484 -2.29 -18.61 -5.80
CA ALA A 484 -3.75 -18.53 -5.81
C ALA A 484 -4.30 -17.81 -4.57
N LEU A 485 -3.68 -18.02 -3.39
CA LEU A 485 -4.11 -17.42 -2.13
C LEU A 485 -2.97 -16.60 -1.52
N THR A 486 -3.27 -15.36 -1.16
CA THR A 486 -2.42 -14.53 -0.30
C THR A 486 -3.21 -13.97 0.86
N ILE A 487 -2.60 -13.94 2.05
CA ILE A 487 -3.19 -13.36 3.26
C ILE A 487 -2.17 -12.42 3.88
N ASP A 488 -2.55 -11.16 4.05
CA ASP A 488 -1.76 -10.14 4.71
C ASP A 488 -2.48 -9.69 5.98
N ILE A 489 -1.83 -9.78 7.12
CA ILE A 489 -2.34 -9.30 8.39
C ILE A 489 -1.37 -8.27 8.97
N ASN A 490 -1.89 -7.13 9.41
CA ASN A 490 -1.09 -6.10 10.06
C ASN A 490 -1.82 -5.62 11.31
N GLY A 491 -1.06 -5.40 12.38
CA GLY A 491 -1.60 -4.87 13.63
C GLY A 491 -0.65 -3.88 14.28
N ASN A 492 -1.23 -2.81 14.82
CA ASN A 492 -0.52 -1.83 15.62
C ASN A 492 -1.25 -1.70 16.95
N PHE A 493 -0.51 -1.76 18.05
CA PHE A 493 -1.07 -1.65 19.39
C PHE A 493 -0.20 -0.76 20.26
N LYS A 494 -0.86 0.04 21.08
CA LYS A 494 -0.24 0.80 22.15
C LYS A 494 -0.65 0.19 23.47
N LEU A 495 0.33 -0.36 24.19
CA LEU A 495 0.14 -0.95 25.50
C LEU A 495 0.57 0.06 26.57
N GLY A 496 -0.39 0.62 27.30
CA GLY A 496 -0.14 1.70 28.23
C GLY A 496 0.38 2.96 27.54
N LYS A 497 1.27 3.72 28.23
CA LYS A 497 1.80 4.99 27.70
C LYS A 497 3.12 4.81 26.93
N LYS A 498 3.85 3.72 27.13
CA LYS A 498 5.26 3.59 26.71
C LYS A 498 5.57 2.49 25.71
N ILE A 499 4.72 1.47 25.56
CA ILE A 499 5.03 0.34 24.71
C ILE A 499 4.16 0.38 23.46
N PHE A 500 4.82 0.28 22.32
CA PHE A 500 4.19 0.15 21.01
C PHE A 500 4.57 -1.19 20.41
N PHE A 501 3.58 -1.90 19.97
CA PHE A 501 3.69 -3.21 19.39
C PHE A 501 3.15 -3.19 17.97
N GLN A 502 3.93 -3.67 17.02
CA GLN A 502 3.54 -3.82 15.63
C GLN A 502 3.80 -5.26 15.22
N PHE A 503 2.83 -5.86 14.56
CA PHE A 503 3.04 -7.14 13.92
C PHE A 503 2.54 -7.10 12.48
N SER A 504 3.20 -7.87 11.63
CA SER A 504 2.72 -8.17 10.29
C SER A 504 2.92 -9.65 10.00
N GLY A 505 1.98 -10.24 9.26
CA GLY A 505 2.06 -11.60 8.77
C GLY A 505 1.68 -11.63 7.30
N ASN A 506 2.42 -12.39 6.52
CA ASN A 506 2.12 -12.61 5.11
C ASN A 506 2.16 -14.11 4.82
N TYR A 507 1.08 -14.64 4.27
CA TYR A 507 0.97 -16.01 3.79
C TYR A 507 0.84 -16.00 2.27
N ILE A 508 1.61 -16.87 1.63
CA ILE A 508 1.58 -17.11 0.19
C ILE A 508 1.38 -18.61 -0.01
N SER A 509 0.32 -19.00 -0.73
CA SER A 509 0.07 -20.41 -1.06
C SER A 509 1.14 -20.97 -2.00
N SER A 510 1.18 -22.29 -2.11
CA SER A 510 1.96 -22.97 -3.14
C SER A 510 1.64 -22.42 -4.54
N ARG A 511 2.64 -22.40 -5.40
CA ARG A 511 2.55 -21.84 -6.75
C ARG A 511 3.37 -22.66 -7.74
N HIS A 512 2.92 -22.66 -8.97
CA HIS A 512 3.67 -23.27 -10.05
C HIS A 512 4.89 -22.44 -10.40
N VAL A 513 5.98 -23.10 -10.70
CA VAL A 513 7.22 -22.50 -11.21
C VAL A 513 7.64 -23.25 -12.47
N ALA A 514 8.21 -22.55 -13.41
CA ALA A 514 8.83 -23.16 -14.57
C ALA A 514 10.34 -23.22 -14.35
N ASP A 515 10.90 -24.38 -14.53
CA ASP A 515 12.33 -24.62 -14.44
C ASP A 515 12.80 -25.43 -15.66
N HIS A 516 14.03 -25.21 -16.06
CA HIS A 516 14.67 -26.01 -17.09
C HIS A 516 15.37 -27.21 -16.47
N ILE A 517 15.10 -28.42 -16.97
CA ILE A 517 15.93 -29.59 -16.66
C ILE A 517 17.15 -29.57 -17.56
N ILE A 518 18.30 -29.61 -16.94
CA ILE A 518 19.54 -29.99 -17.61
C ILE A 518 19.65 -31.50 -17.39
N THR A 519 19.23 -32.29 -18.37
CA THR A 519 19.24 -33.76 -18.29
C THR A 519 20.60 -34.37 -18.57
N SER A 520 21.43 -33.65 -19.32
CA SER A 520 22.81 -34.06 -19.59
C SER A 520 23.70 -32.83 -19.81
N TYR A 521 25.00 -33.00 -19.56
CA TYR A 521 26.01 -32.01 -19.89
C TYR A 521 26.34 -31.98 -21.39
N ASP A 522 25.64 -32.78 -22.18
CA ASP A 522 25.78 -32.81 -23.61
C ASP A 522 24.97 -31.68 -24.25
N LEU A 523 25.65 -30.77 -24.90
CA LEU A 523 25.20 -29.50 -25.46
C LEU A 523 24.15 -29.63 -26.59
N SER A 524 23.84 -30.86 -27.02
CA SER A 524 22.90 -31.13 -28.09
C SER A 524 21.44 -31.36 -27.64
N GLU A 525 21.19 -31.55 -26.34
CA GLU A 525 19.83 -31.81 -25.83
C GLU A 525 19.11 -30.52 -25.48
N LYS A 526 17.94 -30.33 -26.05
CA LYS A 526 17.00 -29.27 -25.71
C LYS A 526 16.61 -29.40 -24.24
N SER A 527 16.83 -28.34 -23.46
CA SER A 527 16.35 -28.26 -22.08
C SER A 527 14.83 -28.46 -22.05
N THR A 528 14.37 -29.47 -21.30
CA THR A 528 12.93 -29.73 -21.13
C THR A 528 12.38 -28.82 -20.03
N LEU A 529 11.31 -28.09 -20.35
CA LEU A 529 10.63 -27.24 -19.38
C LEU A 529 9.81 -28.10 -18.40
N LEU A 530 10.14 -28.02 -17.10
CA LEU A 530 9.36 -28.65 -16.04
C LEU A 530 8.43 -27.66 -15.38
N ASN A 531 7.18 -28.08 -15.21
CA ASN A 531 6.26 -27.43 -14.29
C ASN A 531 6.40 -28.07 -12.91
N ASP A 532 7.06 -27.36 -12.01
CA ASP A 532 7.24 -27.76 -10.60
C ASP A 532 6.37 -26.91 -9.67
N LYS A 533 6.26 -27.28 -8.41
CA LYS A 533 5.53 -26.55 -7.38
C LYS A 533 6.46 -26.07 -6.31
N LEU A 534 6.53 -24.76 -6.14
CA LEU A 534 7.12 -24.14 -4.96
C LEU A 534 6.09 -24.14 -3.83
N GLY A 535 6.47 -24.64 -2.67
CA GLY A 535 5.60 -24.79 -1.50
C GLY A 535 5.06 -23.46 -0.96
N SER A 536 4.15 -23.54 -0.02
CA SER A 536 3.62 -22.36 0.67
C SER A 536 4.65 -21.76 1.61
N MET A 537 4.58 -20.45 1.79
CA MET A 537 5.46 -19.67 2.65
C MET A 537 4.64 -18.79 3.58
N PHE A 538 5.07 -18.70 4.83
CA PHE A 538 4.54 -17.77 5.80
C PHE A 538 5.69 -16.94 6.38
N SER A 539 5.52 -15.62 6.43
CA SER A 539 6.48 -14.71 7.03
C SER A 539 5.80 -13.83 8.08
N THR A 540 6.48 -13.60 9.19
CA THR A 540 6.02 -12.70 10.24
C THR A 540 7.08 -11.69 10.57
N SER A 541 6.66 -10.50 10.91
CA SER A 541 7.49 -9.46 11.49
C SER A 541 6.84 -8.93 12.75
N LEU A 542 7.58 -8.95 13.82
CA LEU A 542 7.20 -8.43 15.12
C LEU A 542 8.13 -7.29 15.48
N SER A 543 7.58 -6.13 15.84
CA SER A 543 8.35 -5.00 16.32
C SER A 543 7.77 -4.48 17.64
N VAL A 544 8.63 -4.36 18.63
CA VAL A 544 8.31 -3.78 19.94
C VAL A 544 9.14 -2.54 20.11
N THR A 545 8.50 -1.40 20.38
CA THR A 545 9.16 -0.12 20.65
C THR A 545 8.81 0.31 22.07
N TRP A 546 9.81 0.52 22.89
CA TRP A 546 9.69 1.04 24.24
C TRP A 546 10.12 2.50 24.27
N LYS A 547 9.19 3.38 24.59
CA LYS A 547 9.47 4.79 24.88
C LYS A 547 10.16 4.93 26.23
N ILE A 548 11.47 5.19 26.24
CA ILE A 548 12.22 5.47 27.47
C ILE A 548 11.75 6.83 28.02
N ASN A 549 11.81 7.88 27.20
CA ASN A 549 11.31 9.23 27.48
C ASN A 549 10.71 9.89 26.23
N SER A 550 10.59 11.21 26.17
CA SER A 550 10.07 11.95 25.01
C SER A 550 10.96 11.83 23.77
N GLU A 551 12.26 11.75 23.96
CA GLU A 551 13.28 11.81 22.90
C GLU A 551 13.81 10.44 22.51
N TRP A 552 13.88 9.48 23.43
CA TRP A 552 14.55 8.21 23.24
C TRP A 552 13.57 7.04 23.24
N ASP A 553 13.69 6.19 22.20
CA ASP A 553 13.01 4.91 22.11
C ASP A 553 14.05 3.78 21.94
N LEU A 554 13.83 2.64 22.59
CA LEU A 554 14.48 1.37 22.31
C LEU A 554 13.52 0.53 21.47
N PHE A 555 14.02 -0.11 20.42
CA PHE A 555 13.17 -1.00 19.62
C PHE A 555 13.85 -2.34 19.35
N TYR A 556 13.01 -3.36 19.32
CA TYR A 556 13.38 -4.72 18.93
C TYR A 556 12.51 -5.15 17.77
N ARG A 557 13.10 -5.79 16.76
CA ARG A 557 12.40 -6.37 15.61
C ARG A 557 12.81 -7.81 15.42
N ASN A 558 11.82 -8.69 15.22
CA ASN A 558 12.00 -10.08 14.91
C ASN A 558 11.25 -10.40 13.61
N ASN A 559 11.95 -10.92 12.62
CA ASN A 559 11.38 -11.42 11.38
C ASN A 559 11.60 -12.92 11.31
N ILE A 560 10.53 -13.69 11.04
CA ILE A 560 10.58 -15.15 10.95
C ILE A 560 9.94 -15.57 9.62
N PHE A 561 10.63 -16.46 8.92
CA PHE A 561 10.14 -17.12 7.72
C PHE A 561 9.97 -18.62 8.02
N PHE A 562 8.79 -19.16 7.77
CA PHE A 562 8.50 -20.57 7.94
C PHE A 562 7.48 -21.07 6.91
N GLY A 563 7.40 -22.39 6.75
CA GLY A 563 6.57 -23.06 5.78
C GLY A 563 7.32 -24.21 5.12
N ASN A 564 6.71 -24.82 4.13
CA ASN A 564 7.33 -25.91 3.38
C ASN A 564 8.53 -25.46 2.54
N VAL A 565 8.60 -24.17 2.23
CA VAL A 565 9.71 -23.52 1.52
C VAL A 565 9.97 -22.16 2.11
N THR A 566 11.22 -21.88 2.50
CA THR A 566 11.66 -20.56 2.98
C THR A 566 11.97 -19.59 1.85
N SER A 567 11.70 -19.96 0.61
CA SER A 567 12.11 -19.24 -0.59
C SER A 567 10.90 -18.69 -1.35
N ARG A 568 10.92 -17.41 -1.69
CA ARG A 568 9.91 -16.79 -2.57
C ARG A 568 10.17 -17.13 -4.04
N TRP A 569 11.41 -17.27 -4.42
CA TRP A 569 11.88 -17.62 -5.77
C TRP A 569 12.64 -18.92 -5.68
N ALA A 570 12.47 -19.82 -6.64
CA ALA A 570 13.13 -21.12 -6.62
C ALA A 570 14.64 -20.96 -6.44
N TYR A 571 15.23 -21.72 -5.51
CA TYR A 571 16.64 -21.72 -5.12
C TYR A 571 17.16 -20.45 -4.40
N TYR A 572 16.33 -19.43 -4.20
CA TYR A 572 16.66 -18.22 -3.45
C TYR A 572 16.08 -18.32 -2.04
N GLN A 573 16.85 -18.91 -1.14
CA GLN A 573 16.45 -19.08 0.25
C GLN A 573 16.41 -17.77 1.00
N ASN A 574 15.46 -17.59 1.90
CA ASN A 574 15.44 -16.50 2.87
C ASN A 574 16.10 -16.96 4.16
N GLN A 575 16.65 -16.05 4.92
CA GLN A 575 17.07 -16.31 6.28
C GLN A 575 15.84 -16.62 7.14
N THR A 576 15.87 -17.74 7.89
CA THR A 576 14.70 -18.24 8.63
C THR A 576 14.29 -17.33 9.78
N GLN A 577 15.26 -16.70 10.43
CA GLN A 577 15.01 -15.79 11.54
C GLN A 577 16.03 -14.66 11.57
N LEU A 578 15.52 -13.43 11.71
CA LEU A 578 16.30 -12.22 11.87
C LEU A 578 15.84 -11.48 13.12
N ASN A 579 16.79 -11.13 13.96
CA ASN A 579 16.56 -10.36 15.19
C ASN A 579 17.37 -9.08 15.11
N LEU A 580 16.77 -7.94 15.38
CA LEU A 580 17.42 -6.65 15.37
C LEU A 580 17.03 -5.86 16.61
N LEU A 581 18.04 -5.33 17.31
CA LEU A 581 17.88 -4.39 18.41
C LEU A 581 18.43 -3.02 18.01
N GLY A 582 17.71 -1.96 18.34
CA GLY A 582 18.13 -0.63 17.96
C GLY A 582 17.60 0.45 18.87
N ILE A 583 18.17 1.63 18.74
CA ILE A 583 17.81 2.84 19.45
C ILE A 583 17.40 3.93 18.48
N ARG A 584 16.45 4.79 18.91
CA ARG A 584 15.99 5.96 18.16
C ARG A 584 16.07 7.18 19.04
N HIS A 585 16.67 8.24 18.52
CA HIS A 585 16.66 9.57 19.11
C HIS A 585 15.79 10.51 18.28
N LYS A 586 14.88 11.22 18.93
CA LYS A 586 13.96 12.21 18.35
C LYS A 586 14.36 13.59 18.80
N PHE A 587 14.32 14.55 17.89
CA PHE A 587 14.73 15.93 18.14
C PHE A 587 14.04 16.88 17.16
N ASP A 588 14.17 18.17 17.40
CA ASP A 588 13.59 19.18 16.53
C ASP A 588 14.69 19.96 15.79
N ILE A 589 14.49 20.12 14.48
CA ILE A 589 15.27 21.00 13.62
C ILE A 589 14.39 22.21 13.33
N ASN A 590 14.85 23.39 13.75
CA ASN A 590 14.22 24.68 13.47
C ASN A 590 15.06 25.40 12.42
N LEU A 591 14.47 25.73 11.27
CA LEU A 591 15.09 26.50 10.18
C LEU A 591 14.50 27.91 10.15
#